data_bfb09b60cc60032cb8aa4b0c116f62f2
#
_entry.id   bfb09b60cc60032cb8aa4b0c116f62f2
#
_cell.length_a   1.000
_cell.length_b   1.000
_cell.length_c   1.000
_cell.angle_alpha   90.00
_cell.angle_beta   90.00
_cell.angle_gamma   90.00
#
_symmetry.space_group_name_H-M   'P 1'
#
loop_
_entity.id
_entity.type
_entity.pdbx_description
1 polymer ?
#
loop_
_entity_poly.entity_id
_entity_poly.type
_entity_poly.pdbx_seq_one_letter_code
_entity_poly.pdbx_strand_id
1 'polypeptide(L)'
;MNKKEELSFWQIWNMAFGFLGIQFGWGLQMGNMSAIYEFLGASPDQIPLLWLAAPMTGLIVQPIIGYLSDRTWHPVLGRRKPYFLIGAIFASITLVLMPYSSAVWMAAGMLWILDASINISMEPTRAFIADILPEKQLSRGYTMQSFFIGIGAVLAALMPWFLLNVIGMEKISSDGSIPDYVKVSFLVGGVSFLAAMLYTIFTTK
;
A
#
# COMPACT_ATOMS: atom_id res chain seq x y z
N MET A 1 -15.59 -27.09 -17.39
CA MET A 1 -14.79 -25.94 -16.96
C MET A 1 -14.98 -24.82 -17.97
N ASN A 2 -15.59 -23.70 -17.58
CA ASN A 2 -15.71 -22.56 -18.48
C ASN A 2 -14.30 -22.04 -18.80
N LYS A 3 -13.96 -22.01 -20.08
CA LYS A 3 -12.67 -21.50 -20.57
C LYS A 3 -12.65 -20.00 -20.31
N LYS A 4 -11.73 -19.53 -19.47
CA LYS A 4 -11.56 -18.09 -19.23
C LYS A 4 -11.15 -17.42 -20.54
N GLU A 5 -11.76 -16.27 -20.84
CA GLU A 5 -11.44 -15.47 -22.02
C GLU A 5 -10.06 -14.80 -21.87
N GLU A 6 -9.34 -14.68 -22.98
CA GLU A 6 -8.08 -13.95 -23.01
C GLU A 6 -8.34 -12.43 -22.88
N LEU A 7 -7.61 -11.79 -21.98
CA LEU A 7 -7.70 -10.34 -21.77
C LEU A 7 -6.69 -9.61 -22.68
N SER A 8 -7.07 -8.41 -23.12
CA SER A 8 -6.18 -7.50 -23.83
C SER A 8 -5.08 -6.97 -22.91
N PHE A 9 -4.01 -6.40 -23.52
CA PHE A 9 -2.93 -5.74 -22.78
C PHE A 9 -3.47 -4.68 -21.79
N TRP A 10 -4.39 -3.84 -22.24
CA TRP A 10 -4.94 -2.76 -21.41
C TRP A 10 -5.82 -3.25 -20.25
N GLN A 11 -6.50 -4.38 -20.43
CA GLN A 11 -7.25 -4.99 -19.34
C GLN A 11 -6.33 -5.55 -18.26
N ILE A 12 -5.21 -6.18 -18.66
CA ILE A 12 -4.18 -6.65 -17.71
C ILE A 12 -3.48 -5.48 -17.04
N TRP A 13 -3.19 -4.40 -17.79
CA TRP A 13 -2.66 -3.15 -17.25
C TRP A 13 -3.56 -2.57 -16.15
N ASN A 14 -4.83 -2.37 -16.45
CA ASN A 14 -5.81 -1.81 -15.52
C ASN A 14 -5.95 -2.66 -14.25
N MET A 15 -5.95 -3.98 -14.41
CA MET A 15 -6.06 -4.94 -13.31
C MET A 15 -4.84 -4.89 -12.38
N ALA A 16 -3.66 -4.68 -12.91
CA ALA A 16 -2.42 -4.65 -12.14
C ALA A 16 -2.06 -3.25 -11.59
N PHE A 17 -2.73 -2.19 -12.07
CA PHE A 17 -2.38 -0.80 -11.73
C PHE A 17 -2.45 -0.49 -10.24
N GLY A 18 -3.35 -1.13 -9.49
CA GLY A 18 -3.47 -0.98 -8.04
C GLY A 18 -2.17 -1.28 -7.27
N PHE A 19 -1.31 -2.16 -7.81
CA PHE A 19 -0.02 -2.46 -7.19
C PHE A 19 0.94 -1.28 -7.15
N LEU A 20 0.81 -0.32 -8.07
CA LEU A 20 1.56 0.94 -8.01
C LEU A 20 1.24 1.69 -6.71
N GLY A 21 -0.04 1.88 -6.39
CA GLY A 21 -0.46 2.58 -5.18
C GLY A 21 -0.07 1.83 -3.92
N ILE A 22 -0.29 0.51 -3.88
CA ILE A 22 0.12 -0.36 -2.76
C ILE A 22 1.61 -0.21 -2.48
N GLN A 23 2.44 -0.36 -3.51
CA GLN A 23 3.89 -0.32 -3.35
C GLN A 23 4.41 1.07 -3.05
N PHE A 24 3.77 2.11 -3.59
CA PHE A 24 4.13 3.49 -3.27
C PHE A 24 3.89 3.79 -1.79
N GLY A 25 2.70 3.46 -1.25
CA GLY A 25 2.40 3.61 0.17
C GLY A 25 3.33 2.80 1.06
N TRP A 26 3.56 1.53 0.72
CA TRP A 26 4.46 0.66 1.46
C TRP A 26 5.92 1.12 1.41
N GLY A 27 6.39 1.56 0.25
CA GLY A 27 7.75 2.09 0.11
C GLY A 27 7.99 3.36 0.93
N LEU A 28 7.01 4.26 1.03
CA LEU A 28 7.09 5.45 1.88
C LEU A 28 7.20 5.07 3.37
N GLN A 29 6.41 4.10 3.82
CA GLN A 29 6.50 3.56 5.17
C GLN A 29 7.90 2.98 5.42
N MET A 30 8.39 2.10 4.55
CA MET A 30 9.70 1.46 4.69
C MET A 30 10.85 2.48 4.73
N GLY A 31 10.76 3.54 3.95
CA GLY A 31 11.81 4.56 3.87
C GLY A 31 11.81 5.58 5.00
N ASN A 32 10.68 5.82 5.67
CA ASN A 32 10.54 6.95 6.59
C ASN A 32 10.17 6.56 8.02
N MET A 33 9.67 5.35 8.26
CA MET A 33 9.09 5.01 9.56
C MET A 33 10.12 4.97 10.70
N SER A 34 11.34 4.49 10.44
CA SER A 34 12.42 4.52 11.44
C SER A 34 12.77 5.94 11.85
N ALA A 35 12.83 6.88 10.88
CA ALA A 35 13.08 8.29 11.16
C ALA A 35 11.93 8.92 11.98
N ILE A 36 10.68 8.54 11.71
CA ILE A 36 9.52 8.97 12.51
C ILE A 36 9.66 8.48 13.96
N TYR A 37 10.04 7.22 14.17
CA TYR A 37 10.24 6.67 15.50
C TYR A 37 11.35 7.37 16.28
N GLU A 38 12.51 7.60 15.64
CA GLU A 38 13.63 8.33 16.24
C GLU A 38 13.22 9.77 16.58
N PHE A 39 12.49 10.41 15.70
CA PHE A 39 11.97 11.77 15.91
C PHE A 39 11.03 11.85 17.11
N LEU A 40 10.21 10.82 17.33
CA LEU A 40 9.32 10.70 18.49
C LEU A 40 10.04 10.26 19.78
N GLY A 41 11.36 10.05 19.74
CA GLY A 41 12.18 9.72 20.89
C GLY A 41 12.35 8.22 21.14
N ALA A 42 12.08 7.35 20.19
CA ALA A 42 12.39 5.93 20.30
C ALA A 42 13.90 5.71 20.31
N SER A 43 14.40 4.87 21.24
CA SER A 43 15.80 4.47 21.24
C SER A 43 16.09 3.50 20.08
N PRO A 44 17.33 3.47 19.55
CA PRO A 44 17.71 2.54 18.47
C PRO A 44 17.41 1.06 18.79
N ASP A 45 17.50 0.67 20.05
CA ASP A 45 17.23 -0.69 20.50
C ASP A 45 15.74 -1.07 20.46
N GLN A 46 14.84 -0.09 20.48
CA GLN A 46 13.39 -0.28 20.39
C GLN A 46 12.90 -0.40 18.95
N ILE A 47 13.58 0.21 17.98
CA ILE A 47 13.14 0.27 16.57
C ILE A 47 12.90 -1.12 15.97
N PRO A 48 13.78 -2.13 16.14
CA PRO A 48 13.53 -3.47 15.61
C PRO A 48 12.23 -4.11 16.15
N LEU A 49 11.91 -3.86 17.43
CA LEU A 49 10.67 -4.35 18.03
C LEU A 49 9.42 -3.67 17.45
N LEU A 50 9.52 -2.36 17.18
CA LEU A 50 8.44 -1.58 16.58
C LEU A 50 8.13 -2.04 15.13
N TRP A 51 9.13 -2.58 14.42
CA TRP A 51 8.99 -3.13 13.07
C TRP A 51 8.34 -4.53 13.03
N LEU A 52 8.04 -5.16 14.16
CA LEU A 52 7.34 -6.45 14.17
C LEU A 52 5.94 -6.40 13.56
N ALA A 53 5.36 -5.21 13.41
CA ALA A 53 4.07 -5.03 12.77
C ALA A 53 4.00 -5.68 11.37
N ALA A 54 4.99 -5.44 10.52
CA ALA A 54 5.01 -5.93 9.14
C ALA A 54 4.98 -7.48 9.03
N PRO A 55 5.91 -8.24 9.65
CA PRO A 55 5.88 -9.69 9.57
C PRO A 55 4.67 -10.30 10.29
N MET A 56 4.24 -9.73 11.42
CA MET A 56 3.11 -10.26 12.19
C MET A 56 1.78 -10.07 11.47
N THR A 57 1.54 -8.89 10.89
CA THR A 57 0.33 -8.64 10.10
C THR A 57 0.32 -9.50 8.83
N GLY A 58 1.46 -9.69 8.16
CA GLY A 58 1.58 -10.60 7.04
C GLY A 58 1.20 -12.03 7.41
N LEU A 59 1.74 -12.54 8.52
CA LEU A 59 1.48 -13.89 8.99
C LEU A 59 0.01 -14.12 9.39
N ILE A 60 -0.62 -13.13 10.01
CA ILE A 60 -1.98 -13.25 10.58
C ILE A 60 -3.04 -12.81 9.57
N VAL A 61 -2.88 -11.63 8.98
CA VAL A 61 -3.92 -10.99 8.17
C VAL A 61 -4.05 -11.65 6.80
N GLN A 62 -2.94 -12.01 6.15
CA GLN A 62 -3.00 -12.60 4.79
C GLN A 62 -3.82 -13.90 4.73
N PRO A 63 -3.62 -14.92 5.59
CA PRO A 63 -4.44 -16.13 5.55
C PRO A 63 -5.92 -15.86 5.84
N ILE A 64 -6.21 -14.97 6.80
CA ILE A 64 -7.58 -14.62 7.17
C ILE A 64 -8.29 -13.94 6.01
N ILE A 65 -7.66 -12.95 5.40
CA ILE A 65 -8.23 -12.19 4.29
C ILE A 65 -8.31 -13.04 3.02
N GLY A 66 -7.32 -13.88 2.75
CA GLY A 66 -7.39 -14.87 1.68
C GLY A 66 -8.65 -15.73 1.80
N TYR A 67 -8.83 -16.35 2.96
CA TYR A 67 -10.01 -17.17 3.26
C TYR A 67 -11.34 -16.41 3.17
N LEU A 68 -11.41 -15.23 3.76
CA LEU A 68 -12.63 -14.42 3.77
C LEU A 68 -12.98 -13.93 2.36
N SER A 69 -11.98 -13.44 1.61
CA SER A 69 -12.20 -12.92 0.25
C SER A 69 -12.60 -14.01 -0.75
N ASP A 70 -12.28 -15.29 -0.48
CA ASP A 70 -12.74 -16.42 -1.28
C ASP A 70 -14.23 -16.72 -1.08
N ARG A 71 -14.79 -16.37 0.07
CA ARG A 71 -16.16 -16.71 0.47
C ARG A 71 -17.14 -15.55 0.45
N THR A 72 -16.63 -14.33 0.37
CA THR A 72 -17.46 -13.14 0.27
C THR A 72 -18.02 -12.99 -1.14
N TRP A 73 -19.26 -12.53 -1.21
CA TRP A 73 -19.89 -12.13 -2.46
C TRP A 73 -20.66 -10.83 -2.27
N HIS A 74 -20.26 -9.81 -3.04
CA HIS A 74 -20.97 -8.54 -3.06
C HIS A 74 -21.67 -8.35 -4.41
N PRO A 75 -22.97 -7.94 -4.45
CA PRO A 75 -23.75 -7.90 -5.68
C PRO A 75 -23.14 -7.04 -6.80
N VAL A 76 -22.47 -5.93 -6.43
CA VAL A 76 -21.90 -4.96 -7.37
C VAL A 76 -20.38 -5.15 -7.57
N LEU A 77 -19.66 -5.40 -6.46
CA LEU A 77 -18.18 -5.43 -6.48
C LEU A 77 -17.62 -6.85 -6.67
N GLY A 78 -18.48 -7.87 -6.62
CA GLY A 78 -18.03 -9.25 -6.69
C GLY A 78 -17.32 -9.73 -5.42
N ARG A 79 -16.34 -10.62 -5.58
CA ARG A 79 -15.72 -11.36 -4.46
C ARG A 79 -14.53 -10.62 -3.84
N ARG A 80 -13.61 -10.11 -4.65
CA ARG A 80 -12.31 -9.56 -4.21
C ARG A 80 -12.31 -8.04 -3.99
N LYS A 81 -13.02 -7.28 -4.85
CA LYS A 81 -12.96 -5.82 -4.87
C LYS A 81 -13.42 -5.13 -3.58
N PRO A 82 -14.37 -5.65 -2.78
CA PRO A 82 -14.68 -5.05 -1.49
C PRO A 82 -13.46 -4.93 -0.57
N TYR A 83 -12.58 -5.94 -0.58
CA TYR A 83 -11.36 -5.93 0.22
C TYR A 83 -10.32 -4.96 -0.32
N PHE A 84 -10.20 -4.82 -1.67
CA PHE A 84 -9.37 -3.78 -2.27
C PHE A 84 -9.74 -2.41 -1.71
N LEU A 85 -11.05 -2.11 -1.73
CA LEU A 85 -11.58 -0.82 -1.33
C LEU A 85 -11.39 -0.57 0.17
N ILE A 86 -11.78 -1.52 1.01
CA ILE A 86 -11.67 -1.39 2.46
C ILE A 86 -10.21 -1.21 2.86
N GLY A 87 -9.32 -2.07 2.38
CA GLY A 87 -7.89 -1.98 2.66
C GLY A 87 -7.29 -0.66 2.17
N ALA A 88 -7.67 -0.20 0.97
CA ALA A 88 -7.18 1.07 0.43
C ALA A 88 -7.66 2.29 1.24
N ILE A 89 -8.91 2.31 1.68
CA ILE A 89 -9.44 3.41 2.50
C ILE A 89 -8.67 3.49 3.83
N PHE A 90 -8.58 2.38 4.56
CA PHE A 90 -7.89 2.38 5.86
C PHE A 90 -6.38 2.66 5.72
N ALA A 91 -5.71 2.08 4.72
CA ALA A 91 -4.30 2.36 4.45
C ALA A 91 -4.07 3.84 4.12
N SER A 92 -4.92 4.43 3.27
CA SER A 92 -4.81 5.85 2.88
C SER A 92 -5.03 6.79 4.05
N ILE A 93 -6.05 6.56 4.87
CA ILE A 93 -6.31 7.35 6.08
C ILE A 93 -5.12 7.24 7.03
N THR A 94 -4.63 6.02 7.26
CA THR A 94 -3.52 5.78 8.19
C THR A 94 -2.21 6.41 7.68
N LEU A 95 -1.92 6.32 6.37
CA LEU A 95 -0.77 7.02 5.78
C LEU A 95 -0.85 8.52 6.03
N VAL A 96 -2.00 9.15 5.78
CA VAL A 96 -2.16 10.60 5.98
C VAL A 96 -2.00 11.00 7.45
N LEU A 97 -2.49 10.18 8.38
CA LEU A 97 -2.45 10.47 9.82
C LEU A 97 -1.10 10.12 10.48
N MET A 98 -0.33 9.18 9.91
CA MET A 98 0.92 8.66 10.47
C MET A 98 1.91 9.76 10.88
N PRO A 99 2.23 10.77 10.04
CA PRO A 99 3.19 11.81 10.39
C PRO A 99 2.71 12.80 11.47
N TYR A 100 1.45 12.72 11.85
CA TYR A 100 0.88 13.55 12.93
C TYR A 100 0.86 12.83 14.28
N SER A 101 1.53 11.69 14.38
CA SER A 101 1.68 10.98 15.64
C SER A 101 2.47 11.82 16.64
N SER A 102 1.96 11.91 17.87
CA SER A 102 2.58 12.70 18.95
C SER A 102 3.43 11.85 19.91
N ALA A 103 3.41 10.52 19.75
CA ALA A 103 4.13 9.58 20.61
C ALA A 103 4.49 8.30 19.85
N VAL A 104 5.56 7.63 20.30
CA VAL A 104 6.05 6.36 19.71
C VAL A 104 4.97 5.30 19.66
N TRP A 105 4.21 5.11 20.75
CA TRP A 105 3.14 4.11 20.80
C TRP A 105 2.00 4.38 19.80
N MET A 106 1.71 5.65 19.54
CA MET A 106 0.69 6.05 18.56
C MET A 106 1.16 5.72 17.13
N ALA A 107 2.40 6.08 16.80
CA ALA A 107 3.01 5.74 15.51
C ALA A 107 3.12 4.22 15.32
N ALA A 108 3.46 3.48 16.37
CA ALA A 108 3.49 2.02 16.34
C ALA A 108 2.11 1.41 16.10
N GLY A 109 1.08 1.89 16.80
CA GLY A 109 -0.30 1.46 16.58
C GLY A 109 -0.78 1.75 15.17
N MET A 110 -0.46 2.94 14.63
CA MET A 110 -0.76 3.28 13.24
C MET A 110 -0.01 2.38 12.24
N LEU A 111 1.24 1.98 12.53
CA LEU A 111 1.98 1.06 11.70
C LEU A 111 1.28 -0.30 11.61
N TRP A 112 0.78 -0.83 12.72
CA TRP A 112 0.00 -2.07 12.74
C TRP A 112 -1.28 -1.96 11.90
N ILE A 113 -2.00 -0.85 12.02
CA ILE A 113 -3.22 -0.60 11.22
C ILE A 113 -2.87 -0.48 9.74
N LEU A 114 -1.79 0.24 9.41
CA LEU A 114 -1.34 0.42 8.04
C LEU A 114 -0.94 -0.90 7.39
N ASP A 115 -0.08 -1.69 8.04
CA ASP A 115 0.36 -2.97 7.52
C ASP A 115 -0.81 -3.97 7.37
N ALA A 116 -1.71 -4.02 8.34
CA ALA A 116 -2.92 -4.82 8.22
C ALA A 116 -3.78 -4.38 7.03
N SER A 117 -3.97 -3.08 6.86
CA SER A 117 -4.78 -2.50 5.77
C SER A 117 -4.16 -2.75 4.39
N ILE A 118 -2.84 -2.62 4.28
CA ILE A 118 -2.09 -2.97 3.06
C ILE A 118 -2.30 -4.44 2.72
N ASN A 119 -2.18 -5.35 3.69
CA ASN A 119 -2.39 -6.78 3.48
C ASN A 119 -3.85 -7.10 3.09
N ILE A 120 -4.84 -6.41 3.70
CA ILE A 120 -6.27 -6.53 3.33
C ILE A 120 -6.50 -6.15 1.87
N SER A 121 -5.79 -5.14 1.35
CA SER A 121 -5.89 -4.73 -0.05
C SER A 121 -5.06 -5.63 -0.98
N MET A 122 -3.82 -5.90 -0.62
CA MET A 122 -2.82 -6.54 -1.48
C MET A 122 -3.13 -8.01 -1.77
N GLU A 123 -3.51 -8.78 -0.76
CA GLU A 123 -3.69 -10.24 -0.91
C GLU A 123 -4.83 -10.58 -1.88
N PRO A 124 -6.05 -10.00 -1.74
CA PRO A 124 -7.09 -10.24 -2.72
C PRO A 124 -6.77 -9.66 -4.10
N THR A 125 -6.01 -8.56 -4.21
CA THR A 125 -5.58 -8.01 -5.50
C THR A 125 -4.64 -8.97 -6.22
N ARG A 126 -3.75 -9.64 -5.50
CA ARG A 126 -2.86 -10.68 -6.05
C ARG A 126 -3.66 -11.90 -6.51
N ALA A 127 -4.58 -12.38 -5.69
CA ALA A 127 -5.44 -13.50 -6.02
C ALA A 127 -6.37 -13.21 -7.21
N PHE A 128 -6.80 -11.95 -7.38
CA PHE A 128 -7.65 -11.51 -8.49
C PHE A 128 -7.00 -11.75 -9.87
N ILE A 129 -5.68 -11.63 -9.99
CA ILE A 129 -4.94 -11.94 -11.21
C ILE A 129 -5.14 -13.41 -11.59
N ALA A 130 -4.96 -14.32 -10.63
CA ALA A 130 -5.16 -15.75 -10.86
C ALA A 130 -6.63 -16.14 -11.11
N ASP A 131 -7.56 -15.42 -10.47
CA ASP A 131 -8.98 -15.68 -10.63
C ASP A 131 -9.49 -15.35 -12.04
N ILE A 132 -8.98 -14.29 -12.66
CA ILE A 132 -9.49 -13.77 -13.94
C ILE A 132 -8.71 -14.28 -15.13
N LEU A 133 -7.38 -14.31 -15.05
CA LEU A 133 -6.57 -14.67 -16.20
C LEU A 133 -6.59 -16.17 -16.50
N PRO A 134 -6.62 -16.55 -17.80
CA PRO A 134 -6.35 -17.93 -18.21
C PRO A 134 -4.88 -18.28 -17.96
N GLU A 135 -4.57 -19.57 -17.78
CA GLU A 135 -3.22 -20.05 -17.48
C GLU A 135 -2.13 -19.50 -18.40
N LYS A 136 -2.44 -19.38 -19.70
CA LYS A 136 -1.53 -18.85 -20.73
C LYS A 136 -1.11 -17.38 -20.47
N GLN A 137 -1.93 -16.63 -19.74
CA GLN A 137 -1.69 -15.19 -19.48
C GLN A 137 -1.24 -14.91 -18.05
N LEU A 138 -1.18 -15.89 -17.15
CA LEU A 138 -0.76 -15.69 -15.76
C LEU A 138 0.63 -15.06 -15.66
N SER A 139 1.58 -15.53 -16.46
CA SER A 139 2.93 -14.94 -16.50
C SER A 139 2.90 -13.45 -16.86
N ARG A 140 2.09 -13.03 -17.84
CA ARG A 140 1.91 -11.63 -18.23
C ARG A 140 1.28 -10.82 -17.10
N GLY A 141 0.28 -11.38 -16.41
CA GLY A 141 -0.38 -10.73 -15.27
C GLY A 141 0.60 -10.44 -14.14
N TYR A 142 1.38 -11.45 -13.73
CA TYR A 142 2.38 -11.28 -12.67
C TYR A 142 3.58 -10.42 -13.09
N THR A 143 3.97 -10.43 -14.36
CA THR A 143 4.99 -9.50 -14.89
C THR A 143 4.47 -8.06 -14.80
N MET A 144 3.22 -7.80 -15.17
CA MET A 144 2.62 -6.48 -15.06
C MET A 144 2.49 -6.02 -13.59
N GLN A 145 2.13 -6.93 -12.69
CA GLN A 145 2.16 -6.67 -11.25
C GLN A 145 3.56 -6.25 -10.79
N SER A 146 4.60 -7.01 -11.15
CA SER A 146 5.98 -6.71 -10.77
C SER A 146 6.47 -5.38 -11.34
N PHE A 147 6.03 -5.03 -12.54
CA PHE A 147 6.31 -3.75 -13.17
C PHE A 147 5.75 -2.58 -12.35
N PHE A 148 4.49 -2.64 -11.94
CA PHE A 148 3.89 -1.59 -11.12
C PHE A 148 4.46 -1.54 -9.70
N ILE A 149 4.80 -2.68 -9.12
CA ILE A 149 5.55 -2.75 -7.85
C ILE A 149 6.88 -2.01 -7.99
N GLY A 150 7.64 -2.27 -9.06
CA GLY A 150 8.92 -1.60 -9.32
C GLY A 150 8.78 -0.08 -9.44
N ILE A 151 7.81 0.39 -10.23
CA ILE A 151 7.54 1.84 -10.39
C ILE A 151 7.13 2.46 -9.04
N GLY A 152 6.22 1.83 -8.32
CA GLY A 152 5.78 2.32 -7.01
C GLY A 152 6.93 2.45 -6.01
N ALA A 153 7.84 1.46 -5.98
CA ALA A 153 9.02 1.49 -5.13
C ALA A 153 9.99 2.63 -5.49
N VAL A 154 10.23 2.85 -6.78
CA VAL A 154 11.07 3.95 -7.27
C VAL A 154 10.47 5.30 -6.92
N LEU A 155 9.16 5.49 -7.14
CA LEU A 155 8.47 6.73 -6.79
C LEU A 155 8.53 6.99 -5.28
N ALA A 156 8.33 5.97 -4.45
CA ALA A 156 8.44 6.08 -3.00
C ALA A 156 9.84 6.51 -2.54
N ALA A 157 10.88 5.89 -3.11
CA ALA A 157 12.26 6.19 -2.78
C ALA A 157 12.68 7.61 -3.23
N LEU A 158 12.19 8.06 -4.38
CA LEU A 158 12.50 9.38 -4.93
C LEU A 158 11.68 10.51 -4.29
N MET A 159 10.54 10.23 -3.70
CA MET A 159 9.62 11.27 -3.20
C MET A 159 10.27 12.23 -2.19
N PRO A 160 10.94 11.77 -1.12
CA PRO A 160 11.59 12.68 -0.18
C PRO A 160 12.67 13.55 -0.85
N TRP A 161 13.49 12.95 -1.73
CA TRP A 161 14.51 13.66 -2.48
C TRP A 161 13.90 14.74 -3.38
N PHE A 162 12.82 14.44 -4.10
CA PHE A 162 12.11 15.37 -4.96
C PHE A 162 11.57 16.59 -4.18
N LEU A 163 10.94 16.33 -3.04
CA LEU A 163 10.38 17.39 -2.19
C LEU A 163 11.47 18.31 -1.62
N LEU A 164 12.60 17.74 -1.22
CA LEU A 164 13.71 18.50 -0.66
C LEU A 164 14.49 19.28 -1.73
N ASN A 165 14.82 18.68 -2.86
CA ASN A 165 15.78 19.24 -3.82
C ASN A 165 15.12 19.94 -5.01
N VAL A 166 13.90 19.54 -5.40
CA VAL A 166 13.18 20.16 -6.53
C VAL A 166 12.14 21.17 -6.06
N ILE A 167 11.35 20.79 -5.05
CA ILE A 167 10.34 21.69 -4.47
C ILE A 167 10.98 22.68 -3.48
N GLY A 168 12.14 22.35 -2.89
CA GLY A 168 12.86 23.21 -1.96
C GLY A 168 12.29 23.20 -0.54
N MET A 169 11.64 22.10 -0.11
CA MET A 169 11.13 21.97 1.25
C MET A 169 12.27 21.88 2.26
N GLU A 170 12.07 22.36 3.47
CA GLU A 170 13.06 22.29 4.53
C GLU A 170 13.20 20.88 5.10
N LYS A 171 14.45 20.48 5.37
CA LYS A 171 14.77 19.17 5.94
C LYS A 171 14.42 19.07 7.43
N ILE A 172 14.42 20.19 8.13
CA ILE A 172 14.19 20.27 9.57
C ILE A 172 12.96 21.17 9.78
N SER A 173 12.05 20.73 10.61
CA SER A 173 10.90 21.54 11.02
C SER A 173 11.33 22.58 12.05
N SER A 174 10.89 23.84 11.90
CA SER A 174 11.21 24.94 12.80
C SER A 174 10.55 24.80 14.18
N ASP A 175 9.49 24.02 14.29
CA ASP A 175 8.69 23.82 15.51
C ASP A 175 9.03 22.51 16.26
N GLY A 176 10.07 21.79 15.83
CA GLY A 176 10.41 20.51 16.41
C GLY A 176 9.41 19.37 16.12
N SER A 177 8.53 19.53 15.13
CA SER A 177 7.62 18.48 14.65
C SER A 177 8.25 17.64 13.53
N ILE A 178 7.60 16.52 13.15
CA ILE A 178 8.01 15.74 11.99
C ILE A 178 8.06 16.65 10.75
N PRO A 179 9.15 16.64 9.97
CA PRO A 179 9.36 17.54 8.85
C PRO A 179 8.23 17.51 7.81
N ASP A 180 7.91 18.65 7.23
CA ASP A 180 6.78 18.79 6.30
C ASP A 180 6.94 17.97 5.02
N TYR A 181 8.17 17.76 4.54
CA TYR A 181 8.40 16.87 3.39
C TYR A 181 7.95 15.42 3.66
N VAL A 182 8.04 14.96 4.91
CA VAL A 182 7.52 13.63 5.31
C VAL A 182 6.01 13.64 5.30
N LYS A 183 5.38 14.68 5.90
CA LYS A 183 3.91 14.83 5.91
C LYS A 183 3.33 14.85 4.49
N VAL A 184 3.96 15.63 3.59
CA VAL A 184 3.54 15.72 2.18
C VAL A 184 3.78 14.39 1.45
N SER A 185 4.91 13.70 1.69
CA SER A 185 5.17 12.38 1.11
C SER A 185 4.07 11.37 1.46
N PHE A 186 3.69 11.32 2.73
CA PHE A 186 2.66 10.42 3.21
C PHE A 186 1.26 10.80 2.71
N LEU A 187 0.95 12.09 2.61
CA LEU A 187 -0.29 12.57 2.01
C LEU A 187 -0.40 12.13 0.54
N VAL A 188 0.64 12.38 -0.24
CA VAL A 188 0.69 11.96 -1.66
C VAL A 188 0.61 10.45 -1.77
N GLY A 189 1.30 9.71 -0.89
CA GLY A 189 1.22 8.25 -0.82
C GLY A 189 -0.18 7.74 -0.56
N GLY A 190 -0.87 8.30 0.43
CA GLY A 190 -2.26 7.92 0.77
C GLY A 190 -3.23 8.21 -0.37
N VAL A 191 -3.15 9.40 -0.96
CA VAL A 191 -4.00 9.78 -2.10
C VAL A 191 -3.72 8.88 -3.32
N SER A 192 -2.44 8.62 -3.62
CA SER A 192 -2.05 7.77 -4.74
C SER A 192 -2.49 6.32 -4.54
N PHE A 193 -2.40 5.81 -3.31
CA PHE A 193 -2.87 4.46 -2.99
C PHE A 193 -4.36 4.32 -3.28
N LEU A 194 -5.18 5.21 -2.71
CA LEU A 194 -6.62 5.18 -2.92
C LEU A 194 -6.99 5.35 -4.39
N ALA A 195 -6.38 6.32 -5.07
CA ALA A 195 -6.66 6.59 -6.48
C ALA A 195 -6.31 5.40 -7.38
N ALA A 196 -5.15 4.75 -7.17
CA ALA A 196 -4.75 3.59 -7.95
C ALA A 196 -5.67 2.40 -7.73
N MET A 197 -6.11 2.17 -6.49
CA MET A 197 -7.04 1.09 -6.19
C MET A 197 -8.45 1.36 -6.74
N LEU A 198 -8.95 2.58 -6.63
CA LEU A 198 -10.22 2.97 -7.24
C LEU A 198 -10.16 2.82 -8.76
N TYR A 199 -9.07 3.26 -9.39
CA TYR A 199 -8.87 3.05 -10.83
C TYR A 199 -8.99 1.57 -11.20
N THR A 200 -8.27 0.69 -10.50
CA THR A 200 -8.35 -0.76 -10.74
C THR A 200 -9.76 -1.30 -10.52
N ILE A 201 -10.45 -0.89 -9.45
CA ILE A 201 -11.82 -1.35 -9.14
C ILE A 201 -12.80 -0.98 -10.26
N PHE A 202 -12.74 0.27 -10.76
CA PHE A 202 -13.71 0.76 -11.73
C PHE A 202 -13.38 0.38 -13.18
N THR A 203 -12.12 0.14 -13.52
CA THR A 203 -11.70 -0.22 -14.89
C THR A 203 -11.64 -1.72 -15.15
N THR A 204 -11.75 -2.55 -14.11
CA THR A 204 -11.82 -4.01 -14.24
C THR A 204 -13.25 -4.51 -14.02
N LYS A 205 -13.63 -5.50 -14.82
CA LYS A 205 -14.95 -6.18 -14.71
C LYS A 205 -14.90 -7.30 -13.70
#